data_187eeb31d82db897e070dae6f63feca7
#
_entry.id   187eeb31d82db897e070dae6f63feca7
#
_cell.length_a   1.000
_cell.length_b   1.000
_cell.length_c   1.000
_cell.angle_alpha   90.00
_cell.angle_beta   90.00
_cell.angle_gamma   90.00
#
_symmetry.space_group_name_H-M   'P 1'
#
loop_
_entity.id
_entity.type
_entity.pdbx_description
1 polymer ?
#
loop_
_entity_poly.entity_id
_entity_poly.type
_entity_poly.pdbx_seq_one_letter_code
_entity_poly.pdbx_strand_id
1 'polypeptide(L)'
;GQRVGRVGAAERRQRLARVADLLGLGALLERKPAQLSGGQQQRVALGRALIAETPVCLMDEPLSNLDAQLRLEMRREIRALQQDLGITMVYVTHDQTEAMTMADQIILLREGRVEQGAAPDTLYPRPATAFTARFIGTPPMNILTAPGGILLGVRPEDIRVATEPGPRTVEARVNRVEYLGAD
;
A
#
# COMPACT_ATOMS: atom_id res chain seq x y z
N GLY A 1 -8.93 11.57 30.08
CA GLY A 1 -7.53 11.82 29.76
C GLY A 1 -6.65 10.82 30.47
N GLN A 2 -6.32 9.70 29.82
CA GLN A 2 -5.26 8.81 30.33
C GLN A 2 -3.93 9.56 30.18
N ARG A 3 -3.21 9.73 31.28
CA ARG A 3 -1.85 10.26 31.28
C ARG A 3 -0.96 9.26 30.52
N VAL A 4 -0.39 9.68 29.41
CA VAL A 4 0.72 8.96 28.76
C VAL A 4 1.82 8.84 29.82
N GLY A 5 2.08 7.63 30.31
CA GLY A 5 3.09 7.36 31.32
C GLY A 5 4.44 7.88 30.83
N ARG A 6 5.21 8.56 31.71
CA ARG A 6 6.56 8.99 31.37
C ARG A 6 7.44 7.76 31.15
N VAL A 7 7.71 7.46 29.90
CA VAL A 7 8.66 6.41 29.50
C VAL A 7 10.05 6.73 30.09
N GLY A 8 10.69 5.75 30.72
CA GLY A 8 12.01 5.89 31.34
C GLY A 8 13.10 6.28 30.31
N ALA A 9 14.17 6.92 30.76
CA ALA A 9 15.26 7.36 29.87
C ALA A 9 15.96 6.19 29.15
N ALA A 10 16.07 5.02 29.80
CA ALA A 10 16.63 3.81 29.20
C ALA A 10 15.73 3.27 28.08
N GLU A 11 14.45 3.18 28.33
CA GLU A 11 13.45 2.71 27.37
C GLU A 11 13.35 3.66 26.16
N ARG A 12 13.36 4.97 26.37
CA ARG A 12 13.40 5.95 25.27
C ARG A 12 14.63 5.77 24.37
N ARG A 13 15.81 5.52 24.97
CA ARG A 13 17.02 5.25 24.19
C ARG A 13 16.92 3.95 23.40
N GLN A 14 16.36 2.91 23.98
CA GLN A 14 16.16 1.62 23.30
C GLN A 14 15.19 1.77 22.10
N ARG A 15 14.05 2.45 22.29
CA ARG A 15 13.10 2.76 21.21
C ARG A 15 13.73 3.56 20.10
N LEU A 16 14.49 4.62 20.46
CA LEU A 16 15.21 5.46 19.50
C LEU A 16 16.24 4.64 18.70
N ALA A 17 17.04 3.81 19.36
CA ALA A 17 18.03 2.97 18.68
C ALA A 17 17.36 1.99 17.69
N ARG A 18 16.33 1.28 18.13
CA ARG A 18 15.56 0.35 17.28
C ARG A 18 14.99 1.03 16.03
N VAL A 19 14.32 2.17 16.20
CA VAL A 19 13.69 2.88 15.08
C VAL A 19 14.73 3.57 14.20
N ALA A 20 15.81 4.09 14.78
CA ALA A 20 16.89 4.70 14.00
C ALA A 20 17.63 3.66 13.14
N ASP A 21 17.86 2.47 13.68
CA ASP A 21 18.45 1.34 12.95
C ASP A 21 17.55 0.90 11.79
N LEU A 22 16.27 0.65 12.10
CA LEU A 22 15.22 0.30 11.14
C LEU A 22 15.15 1.24 9.94
N LEU A 23 15.19 2.54 10.19
CA LEU A 23 15.03 3.58 9.16
C LEU A 23 16.35 4.09 8.57
N GLY A 24 17.49 3.49 8.96
CA GLY A 24 18.81 3.94 8.53
C GLY A 24 19.12 5.39 8.95
N LEU A 25 18.67 5.80 10.14
CA LEU A 25 18.81 7.16 10.64
C LEU A 25 20.00 7.35 11.58
N GLY A 26 20.74 6.29 11.93
CA GLY A 26 21.80 6.32 12.94
C GLY A 26 22.80 7.47 12.73
N ALA A 27 23.33 7.61 11.52
CA ALA A 27 24.29 8.69 11.16
C ALA A 27 23.65 10.10 11.04
N LEU A 28 22.32 10.19 11.15
CA LEU A 28 21.57 11.43 10.95
C LEU A 28 21.00 12.01 12.24
N LEU A 29 21.09 11.30 13.36
CA LEU A 29 20.46 11.70 14.63
C LEU A 29 20.92 13.07 15.16
N GLU A 30 22.17 13.45 14.88
CA GLU A 30 22.75 14.71 15.29
C GLU A 30 22.55 15.85 14.26
N ARG A 31 21.96 15.57 13.10
CA ARG A 31 21.74 16.57 12.06
C ARG A 31 20.48 17.39 12.33
N LYS A 32 20.55 18.67 11.97
CA LYS A 32 19.37 19.54 11.98
C LYS A 32 18.47 19.23 10.78
N PRO A 33 17.13 19.41 10.87
CA PRO A 33 16.21 19.14 9.77
C PRO A 33 16.60 19.79 8.44
N ALA A 34 17.12 21.01 8.45
CA ALA A 34 17.57 21.72 7.25
C ALA A 34 18.80 21.08 6.55
N GLN A 35 19.48 20.15 7.19
CA GLN A 35 20.64 19.41 6.65
C GLN A 35 20.24 18.03 6.07
N LEU A 36 18.95 17.73 6.08
CA LEU A 36 18.40 16.46 5.61
C LEU A 36 17.76 16.63 4.23
N SER A 37 17.96 15.62 3.36
CA SER A 37 17.20 15.54 2.11
C SER A 37 15.71 15.29 2.37
N GLY A 38 14.83 15.52 1.38
CA GLY A 38 13.40 15.30 1.53
C GLY A 38 13.05 13.87 1.99
N GLY A 39 13.68 12.84 1.40
CA GLY A 39 13.48 11.46 1.83
C GLY A 39 14.03 11.17 3.23
N GLN A 40 15.11 11.82 3.66
CA GLN A 40 15.62 11.73 5.04
C GLN A 40 14.66 12.39 6.04
N GLN A 41 14.11 13.56 5.70
CA GLN A 41 13.09 14.23 6.53
C GLN A 41 11.84 13.36 6.68
N GLN A 42 11.41 12.71 5.60
CA GLN A 42 10.25 11.81 5.63
C GLN A 42 10.50 10.59 6.52
N ARG A 43 11.68 9.96 6.43
CA ARG A 43 12.08 8.87 7.34
C ARG A 43 12.14 9.32 8.81
N VAL A 44 12.61 10.52 9.07
CA VAL A 44 12.59 11.10 10.44
C VAL A 44 11.16 11.32 10.93
N ALA A 45 10.25 11.82 10.09
CA ALA A 45 8.84 11.98 10.44
C ALA A 45 8.18 10.63 10.75
N LEU A 46 8.45 9.61 9.93
CA LEU A 46 8.00 8.24 10.14
C LEU A 46 8.55 7.67 11.48
N GLY A 47 9.86 7.85 11.72
CA GLY A 47 10.50 7.41 12.97
C GLY A 47 9.87 8.06 14.20
N ARG A 48 9.52 9.33 14.14
CA ARG A 48 8.83 10.02 15.24
C ARG A 48 7.46 9.43 15.54
N ALA A 49 6.69 9.06 14.50
CA ALA A 49 5.39 8.41 14.66
C ALA A 49 5.55 7.01 15.31
N LEU A 50 6.53 6.23 14.85
CA LEU A 50 6.78 4.88 15.37
C LEU A 50 7.31 4.85 16.80
N ILE A 51 8.21 5.79 17.17
CA ILE A 51 8.75 5.90 18.54
C ILE A 51 7.66 6.20 19.58
N ALA A 52 6.60 6.88 19.16
CA ALA A 52 5.51 7.22 20.05
C ALA A 52 4.77 5.98 20.61
N GLU A 53 4.83 4.84 19.90
CA GLU A 53 4.17 3.59 20.26
C GLU A 53 2.73 3.80 20.78
N THR A 54 2.00 4.69 20.10
CA THR A 54 0.60 4.95 20.41
C THR A 54 -0.27 3.77 19.95
N PRO A 55 -1.37 3.45 20.63
CA PRO A 55 -2.28 2.38 20.22
C PRO A 55 -2.82 2.55 18.79
N VAL A 56 -2.90 3.80 18.33
CA VAL A 56 -3.29 4.16 16.96
C VAL A 56 -2.22 5.07 16.36
N CYS A 57 -1.73 4.71 15.18
CA CYS A 57 -0.78 5.49 14.39
C CYS A 57 -1.43 5.91 13.09
N LEU A 58 -1.39 7.21 12.78
CA LEU A 58 -1.93 7.78 11.54
C LEU A 58 -0.77 8.16 10.62
N MET A 59 -0.79 7.68 9.39
CA MET A 59 0.22 7.96 8.36
C MET A 59 -0.46 8.41 7.07
N ASP A 60 -0.04 9.55 6.56
CA ASP A 60 -0.53 10.11 5.31
C ASP A 60 0.62 10.12 4.29
N GLU A 61 0.51 9.27 3.28
CA GLU A 61 1.48 9.06 2.20
C GLU A 61 2.96 8.99 2.67
N PRO A 62 3.30 8.17 3.68
CA PRO A 62 4.60 8.24 4.33
C PRO A 62 5.78 7.79 3.45
N LEU A 63 5.53 7.13 2.31
CA LEU A 63 6.58 6.62 1.42
C LEU A 63 6.62 7.32 0.05
N SER A 64 5.81 8.36 -0.17
CA SER A 64 5.64 9.00 -1.48
C SER A 64 6.92 9.60 -2.08
N ASN A 65 7.85 10.09 -1.23
CA ASN A 65 9.11 10.73 -1.66
C ASN A 65 10.33 9.79 -1.62
N LEU A 66 10.12 8.47 -1.54
CA LEU A 66 11.18 7.48 -1.55
C LEU A 66 11.34 6.86 -2.95
N ASP A 67 12.57 6.49 -3.30
CA ASP A 67 12.83 5.68 -4.49
C ASP A 67 12.20 4.27 -4.38
N ALA A 68 12.08 3.58 -5.50
CA ALA A 68 11.34 2.32 -5.58
C ALA A 68 11.94 1.22 -4.70
N GLN A 69 13.28 1.11 -4.64
CA GLN A 69 13.95 0.10 -3.84
C GLN A 69 13.73 0.36 -2.34
N LEU A 70 14.00 1.57 -1.89
CA LEU A 70 13.83 1.96 -0.50
C LEU A 70 12.34 1.87 -0.07
N ARG A 71 11.41 2.20 -0.97
CA ARG A 71 9.97 2.05 -0.72
C ARG A 71 9.59 0.58 -0.48
N LEU A 72 10.16 -0.35 -1.25
CA LEU A 72 9.93 -1.78 -1.06
C LEU A 72 10.44 -2.27 0.30
N GLU A 73 11.64 -1.86 0.69
CA GLU A 73 12.23 -2.18 1.98
C GLU A 73 11.37 -1.62 3.13
N MET A 74 11.03 -0.32 3.05
CA MET A 74 10.23 0.35 4.10
C MET A 74 8.84 -0.25 4.28
N ARG A 75 8.17 -0.70 3.21
CA ARG A 75 6.88 -1.40 3.33
C ARG A 75 6.98 -2.63 4.22
N ARG A 76 7.99 -3.47 3.99
CA ARG A 76 8.23 -4.69 4.75
C ARG A 76 8.50 -4.38 6.23
N GLU A 77 9.36 -3.39 6.45
CA GLU A 77 9.80 -2.99 7.78
C GLU A 77 8.67 -2.35 8.61
N ILE A 78 7.88 -1.47 8.00
CA ILE A 78 6.71 -0.85 8.67
C ILE A 78 5.69 -1.94 9.03
N ARG A 79 5.43 -2.87 8.10
CA ARG A 79 4.47 -3.97 8.37
C ARG A 79 4.98 -4.87 9.51
N ALA A 80 6.24 -5.28 9.49
CA ALA A 80 6.84 -6.08 10.55
C ALA A 80 6.76 -5.37 11.90
N LEU A 81 7.11 -4.08 11.94
CA LEU A 81 7.07 -3.30 13.17
C LEU A 81 5.63 -3.11 13.69
N GLN A 82 4.67 -2.88 12.80
CA GLN A 82 3.25 -2.79 13.17
C GLN A 82 2.77 -4.08 13.83
N GLN A 83 3.16 -5.23 13.28
CA GLN A 83 2.81 -6.54 13.84
C GLN A 83 3.50 -6.78 15.19
N ASP A 84 4.79 -6.48 15.29
CA ASP A 84 5.57 -6.63 16.52
C ASP A 84 5.04 -5.77 17.67
N LEU A 85 4.61 -4.54 17.38
CA LEU A 85 4.07 -3.62 18.37
C LEU A 85 2.59 -3.85 18.66
N GLY A 86 1.87 -4.59 17.81
CA GLY A 86 0.43 -4.82 17.93
C GLY A 86 -0.41 -3.54 17.88
N ILE A 87 0.08 -2.49 17.17
CA ILE A 87 -0.62 -1.22 17.07
C ILE A 87 -1.61 -1.19 15.89
N THR A 88 -2.67 -0.41 16.03
CA THR A 88 -3.55 -0.10 14.91
C THR A 88 -2.92 1.01 14.07
N MET A 89 -2.76 0.76 12.77
CA MET A 89 -2.22 1.74 11.84
C MET A 89 -3.27 2.13 10.80
N VAL A 90 -3.56 3.42 10.71
CA VAL A 90 -4.34 3.99 9.62
C VAL A 90 -3.35 4.61 8.63
N TYR A 91 -3.28 4.02 7.45
CA TYR A 91 -2.30 4.33 6.43
C TYR A 91 -3.00 4.84 5.17
N VAL A 92 -2.76 6.08 4.79
CA VAL A 92 -3.30 6.67 3.56
C VAL A 92 -2.23 6.58 2.48
N THR A 93 -2.62 6.06 1.33
CA THR A 93 -1.75 5.96 0.16
C THR A 93 -2.56 5.99 -1.14
N HIS A 94 -1.95 6.44 -2.21
CA HIS A 94 -2.44 6.28 -3.58
C HIS A 94 -1.76 5.12 -4.31
N ASP A 95 -0.76 4.47 -3.70
CA ASP A 95 -0.06 3.31 -4.25
C ASP A 95 -0.82 2.03 -3.89
N GLN A 96 -1.37 1.38 -4.92
CA GLN A 96 -2.13 0.13 -4.74
C GLN A 96 -1.25 -1.00 -4.18
N THR A 97 0.04 -1.03 -4.52
CA THR A 97 0.94 -2.06 -4.02
C THR A 97 1.16 -1.92 -2.52
N GLU A 98 1.26 -0.68 -2.01
CA GLU A 98 1.32 -0.42 -0.58
C GLU A 98 0.05 -0.92 0.11
N ALA A 99 -1.13 -0.51 -0.39
CA ALA A 99 -2.40 -0.93 0.17
C ALA A 99 -2.55 -2.46 0.18
N MET A 100 -2.29 -3.12 -0.96
CA MET A 100 -2.49 -4.57 -1.10
C MET A 100 -1.51 -5.42 -0.31
N THR A 101 -0.28 -4.91 -0.05
CA THR A 101 0.77 -5.69 0.62
C THR A 101 0.87 -5.46 2.12
N MET A 102 0.38 -4.31 2.62
CA MET A 102 0.55 -3.91 4.01
C MET A 102 -0.74 -3.98 4.83
N ALA A 103 -1.91 -3.81 4.22
CA ALA A 103 -3.15 -3.67 4.95
C ALA A 103 -3.79 -5.00 5.34
N ASP A 104 -4.41 -5.05 6.50
CA ASP A 104 -5.36 -6.10 6.90
C ASP A 104 -6.75 -5.79 6.33
N GLN A 105 -7.06 -4.50 6.16
CA GLN A 105 -8.29 -4.01 5.54
C GLN A 105 -8.01 -2.76 4.72
N ILE A 106 -8.54 -2.72 3.50
CA ILE A 106 -8.48 -1.58 2.60
C ILE A 106 -9.85 -0.90 2.58
N ILE A 107 -9.85 0.42 2.70
CA ILE A 107 -11.02 1.26 2.49
C ILE A 107 -10.79 2.10 1.25
N LEU A 108 -11.44 1.73 0.15
CA LEU A 108 -11.36 2.48 -1.09
C LEU A 108 -12.31 3.67 -1.04
N LEU A 109 -11.76 4.84 -1.28
CA LEU A 109 -12.51 6.09 -1.30
C LEU A 109 -12.69 6.59 -2.75
N ARG A 110 -13.89 7.10 -3.03
CA ARG A 110 -14.21 7.78 -4.28
C ARG A 110 -15.06 9.01 -3.99
N GLU A 111 -14.62 10.17 -4.47
CA GLU A 111 -15.38 11.44 -4.32
C GLU A 111 -15.81 11.71 -2.84
N GLY A 112 -14.90 11.42 -1.90
CA GLY A 112 -15.15 11.64 -0.46
C GLY A 112 -16.08 10.61 0.20
N ARG A 113 -16.45 9.52 -0.48
CA ARG A 113 -17.30 8.45 0.03
C ARG A 113 -16.56 7.11 0.02
N VAL A 114 -16.97 6.22 0.91
CA VAL A 114 -16.49 4.84 0.90
C VAL A 114 -17.14 4.11 -0.29
N GLU A 115 -16.33 3.70 -1.24
CA GLU A 115 -16.74 2.89 -2.39
C GLU A 115 -16.81 1.41 -2.01
N GLN A 116 -15.77 0.92 -1.34
CA GLN A 116 -15.71 -0.46 -0.84
C GLN A 116 -14.69 -0.56 0.30
N GLY A 117 -15.00 -1.38 1.30
CA GLY A 117 -14.07 -1.78 2.36
C GLY A 117 -13.98 -3.30 2.42
N ALA A 118 -12.77 -3.85 2.30
CA ALA A 118 -12.54 -5.30 2.38
C ALA A 118 -11.06 -5.61 2.64
N ALA A 119 -10.77 -6.85 3.04
CA ALA A 119 -9.41 -7.36 3.04
C ALA A 119 -8.86 -7.46 1.59
N PRO A 120 -7.54 -7.34 1.37
CA PRO A 120 -6.93 -7.38 0.03
C PRO A 120 -7.33 -8.61 -0.80
N ASP A 121 -7.32 -9.79 -0.18
CA ASP A 121 -7.68 -11.07 -0.78
C ASP A 121 -9.16 -11.19 -1.18
N THR A 122 -10.00 -10.33 -0.64
CA THR A 122 -11.42 -10.20 -1.01
C THR A 122 -11.63 -9.08 -2.02
N LEU A 123 -10.95 -7.95 -1.83
CA LEU A 123 -11.12 -6.75 -2.67
C LEU A 123 -10.71 -7.01 -4.12
N TYR A 124 -9.62 -7.74 -4.34
CA TYR A 124 -9.10 -8.03 -5.66
C TYR A 124 -10.00 -8.96 -6.50
N PRO A 125 -10.42 -10.15 -6.01
CA PRO A 125 -11.26 -11.06 -6.78
C PRO A 125 -12.75 -10.68 -6.78
N ARG A 126 -13.22 -9.92 -5.80
CA ARG A 126 -14.64 -9.59 -5.61
C ARG A 126 -14.91 -8.09 -5.49
N PRO A 127 -14.58 -7.29 -6.53
CA PRO A 127 -14.89 -5.88 -6.53
C PRO A 127 -16.41 -5.67 -6.53
N ALA A 128 -16.90 -4.77 -5.67
CA ALA A 128 -18.33 -4.47 -5.55
C ALA A 128 -18.86 -3.64 -6.72
N THR A 129 -17.98 -2.87 -7.39
CA THR A 129 -18.37 -1.98 -8.48
C THR A 129 -17.39 -2.08 -9.65
N ALA A 130 -17.83 -1.64 -10.83
CA ALA A 130 -16.96 -1.53 -11.99
C ALA A 130 -15.80 -0.53 -11.76
N PHE A 131 -16.01 0.46 -10.89
CA PHE A 131 -14.94 1.38 -10.49
C PHE A 131 -13.87 0.63 -9.69
N THR A 132 -14.25 -0.08 -8.64
CA THR A 132 -13.31 -0.88 -7.84
C THR A 132 -12.56 -1.89 -8.72
N ALA A 133 -13.29 -2.58 -9.62
CA ALA A 133 -12.71 -3.57 -10.52
C ALA A 133 -11.60 -3.00 -11.42
N ARG A 134 -11.78 -1.77 -11.91
CA ARG A 134 -10.79 -1.07 -12.74
C ARG A 134 -9.71 -0.39 -11.93
N PHE A 135 -10.03 0.07 -10.73
CA PHE A 135 -9.08 0.79 -9.88
C PHE A 135 -8.08 -0.15 -9.21
N ILE A 136 -8.52 -1.33 -8.77
CA ILE A 136 -7.68 -2.30 -8.06
C ILE A 136 -7.07 -3.30 -9.04
N GLY A 137 -5.75 -3.35 -9.06
CA GLY A 137 -4.94 -4.24 -9.90
C GLY A 137 -4.24 -3.51 -11.04
N THR A 138 -3.04 -3.99 -11.37
CA THR A 138 -2.21 -3.49 -12.48
C THR A 138 -1.71 -4.68 -13.29
N PRO A 139 -2.18 -4.85 -14.52
CA PRO A 139 -3.19 -4.04 -15.23
C PRO A 139 -4.60 -4.10 -14.62
N PRO A 140 -5.47 -3.12 -14.96
CA PRO A 140 -6.85 -3.12 -14.46
C PRO A 140 -7.70 -4.27 -15.00
N MET A 141 -8.78 -4.62 -14.29
CA MET A 141 -9.75 -5.62 -14.76
C MET A 141 -10.41 -5.18 -16.07
N ASN A 142 -10.50 -6.08 -17.03
CA ASN A 142 -11.27 -5.87 -18.25
C ASN A 142 -12.76 -5.93 -17.94
N ILE A 143 -13.52 -4.92 -18.32
CA ILE A 143 -14.98 -4.88 -18.15
C ILE A 143 -15.63 -4.93 -19.53
N LEU A 144 -16.34 -6.02 -19.78
CA LEU A 144 -17.10 -6.25 -21.01
C LEU A 144 -18.60 -6.07 -20.72
N THR A 145 -19.34 -5.55 -21.70
CA THR A 145 -20.79 -5.47 -21.60
C THR A 145 -21.38 -6.66 -22.36
N ALA A 146 -22.00 -7.58 -21.62
CA ALA A 146 -22.72 -8.71 -22.19
C ALA A 146 -24.14 -8.32 -22.62
N PRO A 147 -24.84 -9.16 -23.43
CA PRO A 147 -26.24 -8.95 -23.78
C PRO A 147 -27.11 -8.75 -22.53
N GLY A 148 -28.04 -7.81 -22.60
CA GLY A 148 -28.88 -7.42 -21.46
C GLY A 148 -28.26 -6.38 -20.53
N GLY A 149 -27.11 -5.79 -20.88
CA GLY A 149 -26.43 -4.74 -20.09
C GLY A 149 -25.67 -5.26 -18.87
N ILE A 150 -25.46 -6.55 -18.78
CA ILE A 150 -24.68 -7.17 -17.70
C ILE A 150 -23.20 -6.85 -17.91
N LEU A 151 -22.54 -6.39 -16.85
CA LEU A 151 -21.10 -6.18 -16.87
C LEU A 151 -20.38 -7.46 -16.46
N LEU A 152 -19.48 -7.91 -17.33
CA LEU A 152 -18.61 -9.05 -17.07
C LEU A 152 -17.19 -8.53 -16.83
N GLY A 153 -16.65 -8.77 -15.63
CA GLY A 153 -15.26 -8.46 -15.29
C GLY A 153 -14.35 -9.68 -15.49
N VAL A 154 -13.21 -9.48 -16.14
CA VAL A 154 -12.19 -10.52 -16.32
C VAL A 154 -10.82 -9.94 -15.98
N ARG A 155 -10.09 -10.57 -15.07
CA ARG A 155 -8.72 -10.19 -14.75
C ARG A 155 -7.79 -10.50 -15.93
N PRO A 156 -6.74 -9.68 -16.19
CA PRO A 156 -5.81 -9.93 -17.29
C PRO A 156 -5.18 -11.33 -17.26
N GLU A 157 -4.82 -11.81 -16.08
CA GLU A 157 -4.21 -13.14 -15.85
C GLU A 157 -5.16 -14.32 -16.14
N ASP A 158 -6.46 -14.08 -16.15
CA ASP A 158 -7.47 -15.09 -16.46
C ASP A 158 -7.78 -15.15 -17.97
N ILE A 159 -7.24 -14.22 -18.77
CA ILE A 159 -7.45 -14.19 -20.22
C ILE A 159 -6.48 -15.17 -20.90
N ARG A 160 -7.01 -16.04 -21.72
CA ARG A 160 -6.23 -16.97 -22.53
C ARG A 160 -6.51 -16.76 -24.01
N VAL A 161 -5.46 -16.86 -24.82
CA VAL A 161 -5.63 -16.88 -26.28
C VAL A 161 -6.24 -18.22 -26.68
N ALA A 162 -7.41 -18.20 -27.31
CA ALA A 162 -8.06 -19.39 -27.83
C ALA A 162 -7.73 -19.57 -29.31
N THR A 163 -7.50 -20.80 -29.73
CA THR A 163 -7.26 -21.16 -31.16
C THR A 163 -8.55 -21.36 -31.93
N GLU A 164 -9.67 -21.63 -31.24
CA GLU A 164 -10.97 -21.85 -31.81
C GLU A 164 -12.05 -21.04 -31.08
N PRO A 165 -13.09 -20.58 -31.82
CA PRO A 165 -14.23 -19.92 -31.21
C PRO A 165 -14.99 -20.87 -30.27
N GLY A 166 -15.45 -20.33 -29.13
CA GLY A 166 -16.22 -21.09 -28.13
C GLY A 166 -17.22 -20.20 -27.39
N PRO A 167 -18.06 -20.75 -26.52
CA PRO A 167 -19.13 -20.00 -25.84
C PRO A 167 -18.65 -18.90 -24.90
N ARG A 168 -17.37 -18.89 -24.56
CA ARG A 168 -16.73 -17.87 -23.71
C ARG A 168 -15.57 -17.17 -24.41
N THR A 169 -15.54 -17.21 -25.73
CA THR A 169 -14.50 -16.51 -26.51
C THR A 169 -15.03 -15.17 -27.01
N VAL A 170 -14.13 -14.19 -27.07
CA VAL A 170 -14.37 -12.88 -27.64
C VAL A 170 -13.32 -12.64 -28.72
N GLU A 171 -13.76 -12.27 -29.91
CA GLU A 171 -12.85 -11.86 -30.96
C GLU A 171 -12.17 -10.54 -30.56
N ALA A 172 -10.86 -10.50 -30.64
CA ALA A 172 -10.08 -9.34 -30.29
C ALA A 172 -8.93 -9.11 -31.29
N ARG A 173 -8.54 -7.86 -31.46
CA ARG A 173 -7.38 -7.47 -32.25
C ARG A 173 -6.29 -6.96 -31.32
N VAL A 174 -5.07 -7.47 -31.48
CA VAL A 174 -3.90 -6.92 -30.80
C VAL A 174 -3.57 -5.56 -31.38
N ASN A 175 -3.71 -4.51 -30.59
CA ASN A 175 -3.39 -3.14 -30.99
C ASN A 175 -1.97 -2.74 -30.63
N ARG A 176 -1.43 -3.30 -29.53
CA ARG A 176 -0.11 -2.93 -29.02
C ARG A 176 0.45 -4.11 -28.20
N VAL A 177 1.74 -4.29 -28.30
CA VAL A 177 2.52 -5.21 -27.45
C VAL A 177 3.57 -4.38 -26.70
N GLU A 178 3.62 -4.53 -25.40
CA GLU A 178 4.64 -3.93 -24.53
C GLU A 178 5.47 -5.05 -23.94
N TYR A 179 6.79 -4.93 -24.05
CA TYR A 179 7.73 -5.87 -23.44
C TYR A 179 8.21 -5.29 -22.12
N LEU A 180 7.82 -5.90 -21.01
CA LEU A 180 8.17 -5.45 -19.65
C LEU A 180 9.36 -6.19 -19.05
N GLY A 181 10.06 -6.99 -19.83
CA GLY A 181 11.13 -7.87 -19.40
C GLY A 181 10.62 -9.31 -19.19
N ALA A 182 11.53 -10.22 -18.90
CA ALA A 182 11.17 -11.58 -18.48
C ALA A 182 10.89 -11.56 -16.97
N ASP A 183 9.73 -12.07 -16.57
CA ASP A 183 9.47 -12.50 -15.20
C ASP A 183 10.05 -13.89 -14.98
#